data_a85b44cfeda06f89efe1d516e2a258b9
#
_entry.id   a85b44cfeda06f89efe1d516e2a258b9
#
_cell.length_a   1.000
_cell.length_b   1.000
_cell.length_c   1.000
_cell.angle_alpha   90.00
_cell.angle_beta   90.00
_cell.angle_gamma   90.00
#
_symmetry.space_group_name_H-M   'P 1'
#
loop_
_entity.id
_entity.type
_entity.pdbx_description
1 polymer ?
#
loop_
_entity_poly.entity_id
_entity_poly.type
_entity_poly.pdbx_seq_one_letter_code
_entity_poly.pdbx_strand_id
1 'polypeptide(L)'
;MRYKKWFGVFVLAVVLAGLLIAGPAAAQDKVFKLGVLGPFTGPAAKSGTEMKDAATMAIDNIGGRIGDYKIELVYIDDQSDPAKGTNAYAEAIERKGVQAGILNWNTAVTVAIQPMLAKYKVPHFFCMGAGKAGNDKYQSLPAEERYLIMKGWPIPQKLVVGYVELLNYAEEKGIWKPQKKLAALWGEDTDWGRSLVGGMAKGLTENGWEIFTEEYFDLKKTDFYPYINKCKQAGVTLLAGSSSGVASVSAIIKQQREIGFKGLVIADGLGWVGDWYKMTGRSSDGVLDMQPQLATPAQKAWVEKFKSRFKYDPSPSAAGQSYDYTNFFVKIAKHAIEKYGELNSETITKIGREEVAEGKLTYDRADGALMHARYGTDAANRPDPKISPADFFFPVIQYQKGDGYNVFPEEVKQAELVVR
;
A
#
# COMPACT_ATOMS: atom_id res chain seq x y z
N MET A 1 -19.50 72.24 -45.90
CA MET A 1 -20.02 70.90 -46.16
C MET A 1 -18.87 69.84 -46.34
N ARG A 2 -17.85 69.77 -45.48
CA ARG A 2 -16.72 68.86 -45.67
C ARG A 2 -16.32 68.05 -44.41
N TYR A 3 -17.05 68.17 -43.33
CA TYR A 3 -16.71 67.48 -42.06
C TYR A 3 -17.56 66.23 -41.72
N LYS A 4 -18.63 65.93 -42.50
CA LYS A 4 -19.50 64.75 -42.21
C LYS A 4 -19.00 63.41 -42.77
N LYS A 5 -17.99 63.38 -43.63
CA LYS A 5 -17.49 62.12 -44.23
C LYS A 5 -16.32 61.47 -43.45
N TRP A 6 -15.70 62.17 -42.52
CA TRP A 6 -14.59 61.63 -41.73
C TRP A 6 -15.05 60.99 -40.41
N PHE A 7 -16.19 61.34 -39.90
CA PHE A 7 -16.71 60.75 -38.68
C PHE A 7 -17.14 59.28 -38.85
N GLY A 8 -17.60 58.90 -40.03
CA GLY A 8 -18.03 57.51 -40.30
C GLY A 8 -16.86 56.53 -40.46
N VAL A 9 -15.72 57.00 -40.95
CA VAL A 9 -14.50 56.14 -41.14
C VAL A 9 -13.78 55.90 -39.82
N PHE A 10 -13.83 56.87 -38.88
CA PHE A 10 -13.20 56.73 -37.57
C PHE A 10 -13.98 55.81 -36.63
N VAL A 11 -15.31 55.79 -36.70
CA VAL A 11 -16.15 54.90 -35.89
C VAL A 11 -16.04 53.44 -36.39
N LEU A 12 -15.94 53.25 -37.71
CA LEU A 12 -15.77 51.91 -38.28
C LEU A 12 -14.36 51.28 -37.95
N ALA A 13 -13.31 52.11 -37.93
CA ALA A 13 -11.96 51.70 -37.60
C ALA A 13 -11.80 51.34 -36.10
N VAL A 14 -12.52 52.00 -35.18
CA VAL A 14 -12.54 51.71 -33.74
C VAL A 14 -13.31 50.44 -33.44
N VAL A 15 -14.38 50.14 -34.18
CA VAL A 15 -15.19 48.91 -34.02
C VAL A 15 -14.42 47.70 -34.57
N LEU A 16 -13.66 47.83 -35.67
CA LEU A 16 -12.81 46.75 -36.18
C LEU A 16 -11.56 46.52 -35.31
N ALA A 17 -11.00 47.54 -34.68
CA ALA A 17 -9.87 47.37 -33.74
C ALA A 17 -10.26 46.73 -32.41
N GLY A 18 -11.53 46.88 -31.99
CA GLY A 18 -12.10 46.24 -30.78
C GLY A 18 -12.36 44.72 -30.93
N LEU A 19 -12.47 44.21 -32.17
CA LEU A 19 -12.73 42.79 -32.46
C LEU A 19 -11.47 41.95 -32.61
N LEU A 20 -10.29 42.56 -32.61
CA LEU A 20 -8.98 41.87 -32.77
C LEU A 20 -8.22 41.64 -31.47
N ILE A 21 -8.79 42.00 -30.30
CA ILE A 21 -8.17 41.80 -28.99
C ILE A 21 -8.94 40.74 -28.16
N ALA A 22 -9.79 39.93 -28.77
CA ALA A 22 -10.15 38.67 -28.17
C ALA A 22 -9.03 37.67 -28.43
N GLY A 23 -7.92 37.83 -27.71
CA GLY A 23 -6.96 36.71 -27.55
C GLY A 23 -7.73 35.47 -27.12
N PRO A 24 -7.28 34.27 -27.53
CA PRO A 24 -7.94 33.05 -27.06
C PRO A 24 -8.04 33.14 -25.54
N ALA A 25 -9.27 33.17 -25.03
CA ALA A 25 -9.50 33.04 -23.60
C ALA A 25 -8.73 31.79 -23.20
N ALA A 26 -7.65 31.97 -22.45
CA ALA A 26 -6.89 30.83 -21.93
C ALA A 26 -7.91 29.94 -21.23
N ALA A 27 -8.19 28.79 -21.82
CA ALA A 27 -9.12 27.85 -21.23
C ALA A 27 -8.60 27.57 -19.82
N GLN A 28 -9.37 27.96 -18.81
CA GLN A 28 -8.98 27.75 -17.43
C GLN A 28 -8.73 26.25 -17.24
N ASP A 29 -7.53 25.90 -16.79
CA ASP A 29 -7.15 24.51 -16.56
C ASP A 29 -8.22 23.82 -15.73
N LYS A 30 -8.76 22.72 -16.25
CA LYS A 30 -9.60 21.84 -15.43
C LYS A 30 -8.72 21.23 -14.35
N VAL A 31 -9.14 21.33 -13.10
CA VAL A 31 -8.36 20.78 -11.96
C VAL A 31 -9.10 19.59 -11.39
N PHE A 32 -8.39 18.49 -11.22
CA PHE A 32 -8.85 17.34 -10.46
C PHE A 32 -8.00 17.17 -9.19
N LYS A 33 -8.64 17.18 -8.03
CA LYS A 33 -7.99 17.07 -6.73
C LYS A 33 -8.04 15.63 -6.22
N LEU A 34 -6.86 15.00 -6.21
CA LEU A 34 -6.66 13.63 -5.77
C LEU A 34 -6.13 13.60 -4.33
N GLY A 35 -6.91 13.05 -3.40
CA GLY A 35 -6.49 12.83 -2.03
C GLY A 35 -5.52 11.65 -1.93
N VAL A 36 -4.37 11.87 -1.32
CA VAL A 36 -3.41 10.83 -0.96
C VAL A 36 -3.45 10.67 0.54
N LEU A 37 -4.00 9.56 1.02
CA LEU A 37 -4.15 9.28 2.44
C LEU A 37 -2.97 8.45 2.94
N GLY A 38 -2.45 8.79 4.11
CA GLY A 38 -1.39 7.99 4.74
C GLY A 38 -0.88 8.58 6.04
N PRO A 39 -0.10 7.81 6.82
CA PRO A 39 0.50 8.23 8.07
C PRO A 39 1.78 9.04 7.81
N PHE A 40 1.65 10.28 7.36
CA PHE A 40 2.82 11.12 7.03
C PHE A 40 3.57 11.58 8.28
N THR A 41 2.92 11.53 9.44
CA THR A 41 3.53 11.68 10.77
C THR A 41 3.11 10.51 11.68
N GLY A 42 3.71 10.38 12.86
CA GLY A 42 3.38 9.33 13.83
C GLY A 42 4.16 8.02 13.66
N PRO A 43 3.68 6.89 14.23
CA PRO A 43 4.45 5.65 14.34
C PRO A 43 4.85 5.01 13.00
N ALA A 44 4.05 5.16 11.94
CA ALA A 44 4.31 4.63 10.61
C ALA A 44 4.76 5.71 9.60
N ALA A 45 5.29 6.85 10.07
CA ALA A 45 5.66 8.00 9.24
C ALA A 45 6.67 7.66 8.13
N LYS A 46 7.55 6.67 8.35
CA LYS A 46 8.50 6.23 7.32
C LYS A 46 7.76 5.67 6.11
N SER A 47 6.81 4.77 6.32
CA SER A 47 5.97 4.21 5.25
C SER A 47 5.12 5.30 4.58
N GLY A 48 4.52 6.20 5.38
CA GLY A 48 3.75 7.34 4.87
C GLY A 48 4.58 8.25 3.97
N THR A 49 5.82 8.57 4.35
CA THR A 49 6.73 9.37 3.53
C THR A 49 7.00 8.69 2.18
N GLU A 50 7.27 7.40 2.18
CA GLU A 50 7.49 6.64 0.96
C GLU A 50 6.26 6.61 0.04
N MET A 51 5.07 6.43 0.60
CA MET A 51 3.80 6.49 -0.12
C MET A 51 3.58 7.86 -0.78
N LYS A 52 3.80 8.93 -0.02
CA LYS A 52 3.71 10.32 -0.50
C LYS A 52 4.64 10.58 -1.66
N ASP A 53 5.92 10.21 -1.51
CA ASP A 53 6.96 10.47 -2.49
C ASP A 53 6.72 9.64 -3.77
N ALA A 54 6.28 8.39 -3.63
CA ALA A 54 5.93 7.53 -4.76
C ALA A 54 4.72 8.06 -5.55
N ALA A 55 3.66 8.51 -4.87
CA ALA A 55 2.52 9.12 -5.52
C ALA A 55 2.90 10.43 -6.24
N THR A 56 3.73 11.26 -5.61
CA THR A 56 4.28 12.48 -6.21
C THR A 56 5.05 12.15 -7.49
N MET A 57 5.96 11.16 -7.41
CA MET A 57 6.77 10.75 -8.57
C MET A 57 5.92 10.22 -9.72
N ALA A 58 4.87 9.44 -9.43
CA ALA A 58 3.98 8.90 -10.45
C ALA A 58 3.24 10.01 -11.22
N ILE A 59 2.69 11.00 -10.51
CA ILE A 59 1.98 12.12 -11.13
C ILE A 59 2.93 13.03 -11.89
N ASP A 60 4.12 13.31 -11.35
CA ASP A 60 5.11 14.16 -12.04
C ASP A 60 5.65 13.50 -13.31
N ASN A 61 5.79 12.17 -13.34
CA ASN A 61 6.24 11.43 -14.52
C ASN A 61 5.27 11.55 -15.70
N ILE A 62 4.01 11.88 -15.46
CA ILE A 62 3.02 12.18 -16.52
C ILE A 62 2.81 13.68 -16.73
N GLY A 63 3.72 14.52 -16.24
CA GLY A 63 3.65 15.98 -16.38
C GLY A 63 2.56 16.62 -15.52
N GLY A 64 2.06 15.96 -14.48
CA GLY A 64 1.04 16.48 -13.56
C GLY A 64 -0.36 16.59 -14.19
N ARG A 65 -0.62 15.89 -15.32
CA ARG A 65 -1.90 16.02 -16.06
C ARG A 65 -2.44 14.67 -16.53
N ILE A 66 -3.77 14.59 -16.58
CA ILE A 66 -4.48 13.48 -17.21
C ILE A 66 -5.49 14.10 -18.19
N GLY A 67 -5.24 13.97 -19.50
CA GLY A 67 -5.98 14.73 -20.51
C GLY A 67 -5.88 16.24 -20.24
N ASP A 68 -7.02 16.92 -20.27
CA ASP A 68 -7.13 18.37 -20.01
C ASP A 68 -7.08 18.73 -18.52
N TYR A 69 -7.02 17.74 -17.62
CA TYR A 69 -7.08 17.99 -16.19
C TYR A 69 -5.67 18.08 -15.59
N LYS A 70 -5.39 19.19 -14.90
CA LYS A 70 -4.26 19.29 -13.97
C LYS A 70 -4.60 18.49 -12.72
N ILE A 71 -3.70 17.62 -12.28
CA ILE A 71 -3.87 16.82 -11.06
C ILE A 71 -3.20 17.54 -9.90
N GLU A 72 -4.00 17.87 -8.89
CA GLU A 72 -3.49 18.41 -7.63
C GLU A 72 -3.57 17.33 -6.55
N LEU A 73 -2.39 16.91 -6.03
CA LEU A 73 -2.32 15.99 -4.92
C LEU A 73 -2.62 16.72 -3.61
N VAL A 74 -3.62 16.24 -2.88
CA VAL A 74 -3.97 16.71 -1.55
C VAL A 74 -3.54 15.64 -0.53
N TYR A 75 -2.48 15.90 0.21
CA TYR A 75 -1.99 14.97 1.21
C TYR A 75 -2.84 15.04 2.49
N ILE A 76 -3.28 13.87 2.96
CA ILE A 76 -4.19 13.67 4.08
C ILE A 76 -3.44 12.83 5.11
N ASP A 77 -2.98 13.47 6.19
CA ASP A 77 -2.21 12.80 7.24
C ASP A 77 -3.13 12.17 8.28
N ASP A 78 -3.15 10.85 8.34
CA ASP A 78 -3.93 10.09 9.31
C ASP A 78 -3.19 9.86 10.65
N GLN A 79 -1.88 10.10 10.71
CA GLN A 79 -1.04 9.91 11.90
C GLN A 79 -1.12 8.50 12.51
N SER A 80 -1.53 7.49 11.75
CA SER A 80 -1.89 6.14 12.22
C SER A 80 -3.06 6.13 13.22
N ASP A 81 -3.93 7.13 13.17
CA ASP A 81 -5.08 7.31 14.06
C ASP A 81 -6.38 7.41 13.26
N PRO A 82 -7.39 6.53 13.50
CA PRO A 82 -8.61 6.50 12.71
C PRO A 82 -9.46 7.77 12.84
N ALA A 83 -9.49 8.40 14.02
CA ALA A 83 -10.27 9.63 14.23
C ALA A 83 -9.61 10.81 13.51
N LYS A 84 -8.28 10.95 13.62
CA LYS A 84 -7.52 11.99 12.90
C LYS A 84 -7.63 11.79 11.39
N GLY A 85 -7.49 10.55 10.91
CA GLY A 85 -7.62 10.21 9.49
C GLY A 85 -9.00 10.58 8.94
N THR A 86 -10.08 10.24 9.66
CA THR A 86 -11.46 10.58 9.26
C THR A 86 -11.66 12.09 9.23
N ASN A 87 -11.21 12.82 10.25
CA ASN A 87 -11.35 14.28 10.33
C ASN A 87 -10.55 14.99 9.23
N ALA A 88 -9.29 14.59 9.03
CA ALA A 88 -8.42 15.18 8.01
C ALA A 88 -8.98 14.92 6.59
N TYR A 89 -9.56 13.75 6.37
CA TYR A 89 -10.15 13.43 5.07
C TYR A 89 -11.45 14.19 4.84
N ALA A 90 -12.33 14.30 5.84
CA ALA A 90 -13.52 15.13 5.74
C ALA A 90 -13.17 16.60 5.43
N GLU A 91 -12.18 17.17 6.11
CA GLU A 91 -11.65 18.50 5.82
C GLU A 91 -11.11 18.62 4.39
N ALA A 92 -10.39 17.61 3.91
CA ALA A 92 -9.86 17.60 2.54
C ALA A 92 -10.98 17.60 1.49
N ILE A 93 -12.09 16.91 1.74
CA ILE A 93 -13.27 16.94 0.86
C ILE A 93 -13.97 18.31 0.94
N GLU A 94 -14.33 18.75 2.16
CA GLU A 94 -15.17 19.92 2.36
C GLU A 94 -14.46 21.24 2.01
N ARG A 95 -13.19 21.39 2.39
CA ARG A 95 -12.45 22.65 2.25
C ARG A 95 -11.49 22.68 1.08
N LYS A 96 -10.90 21.53 0.72
CA LYS A 96 -9.93 21.48 -0.37
C LYS A 96 -10.54 20.93 -1.66
N GLY A 97 -11.72 20.32 -1.61
CA GLY A 97 -12.45 19.82 -2.77
C GLY A 97 -11.89 18.54 -3.37
N VAL A 98 -11.41 17.62 -2.54
CA VAL A 98 -10.96 16.28 -2.97
C VAL A 98 -12.10 15.53 -3.64
N GLN A 99 -11.85 14.98 -4.82
CA GLN A 99 -12.85 14.35 -5.68
C GLN A 99 -12.70 12.82 -5.73
N ALA A 100 -11.53 12.29 -5.44
CA ALA A 100 -11.27 10.87 -5.22
C ALA A 100 -10.08 10.71 -4.27
N GLY A 101 -9.95 9.57 -3.60
CA GLY A 101 -8.82 9.27 -2.75
C GLY A 101 -8.09 8.00 -3.16
N ILE A 102 -6.81 7.94 -2.84
CA ILE A 102 -5.97 6.76 -3.02
C ILE A 102 -5.13 6.51 -1.78
N LEU A 103 -4.69 5.26 -1.67
CA LEU A 103 -3.77 4.76 -0.66
C LEU A 103 -4.36 4.80 0.75
N ASN A 104 -3.69 4.30 1.68
CA ASN A 104 -3.83 4.30 3.13
C ASN A 104 -2.99 3.13 3.66
N TRP A 105 -2.43 3.26 4.83
CA TRP A 105 -1.57 2.25 5.43
C TRP A 105 -2.27 1.40 6.51
N ASN A 106 -3.03 2.01 7.39
CA ASN A 106 -3.54 1.40 8.60
C ASN A 106 -4.96 0.82 8.44
N THR A 107 -5.19 -0.41 8.92
CA THR A 107 -6.52 -1.07 8.88
C THR A 107 -7.59 -0.28 9.63
N ALA A 108 -7.28 0.22 10.84
CA ALA A 108 -8.24 1.00 11.63
C ALA A 108 -8.72 2.26 10.87
N VAL A 109 -7.82 2.90 10.11
CA VAL A 109 -8.18 4.02 9.22
C VAL A 109 -9.04 3.55 8.07
N THR A 110 -8.70 2.40 7.42
CA THR A 110 -9.55 1.79 6.37
C THR A 110 -10.98 1.55 6.86
N VAL A 111 -11.15 1.07 8.09
CA VAL A 111 -12.47 0.85 8.71
C VAL A 111 -13.21 2.18 8.90
N ALA A 112 -12.52 3.14 9.50
CA ALA A 112 -13.13 4.40 9.93
C ALA A 112 -13.57 5.31 8.77
N ILE A 113 -12.84 5.32 7.66
CA ILE A 113 -13.17 6.19 6.52
C ILE A 113 -14.36 5.70 5.70
N GLN A 114 -14.71 4.42 5.70
CA GLN A 114 -15.75 3.88 4.81
C GLN A 114 -17.11 4.55 4.96
N PRO A 115 -17.68 4.76 6.18
CA PRO A 115 -18.93 5.48 6.32
C PRO A 115 -18.84 6.95 5.88
N MET A 116 -17.67 7.57 6.08
CA MET A 116 -17.42 8.95 5.65
C MET A 116 -17.36 9.03 4.12
N LEU A 117 -16.69 8.10 3.44
CA LEU A 117 -16.68 8.02 1.97
C LEU A 117 -18.10 7.89 1.40
N ALA A 118 -18.96 7.06 2.04
CA ALA A 118 -20.37 6.92 1.69
C ALA A 118 -21.14 8.24 1.85
N LYS A 119 -20.95 8.91 3.00
CA LYS A 119 -21.60 10.22 3.28
C LYS A 119 -21.30 11.27 2.22
N TYR A 120 -20.03 11.38 1.81
CA TYR A 120 -19.58 12.38 0.84
C TYR A 120 -19.63 11.90 -0.62
N LYS A 121 -19.92 10.62 -0.85
CA LYS A 121 -19.91 9.98 -2.19
C LYS A 121 -18.58 10.16 -2.92
N VAL A 122 -17.47 10.05 -2.18
CA VAL A 122 -16.10 10.15 -2.71
C VAL A 122 -15.49 8.75 -2.82
N PRO A 123 -15.12 8.27 -4.02
CA PRO A 123 -14.52 6.96 -4.20
C PRO A 123 -13.07 6.94 -3.67
N HIS A 124 -12.68 5.82 -3.08
CA HIS A 124 -11.34 5.62 -2.57
C HIS A 124 -10.77 4.27 -3.06
N PHE A 125 -9.48 4.26 -3.43
CA PHE A 125 -8.82 3.12 -4.04
C PHE A 125 -7.56 2.74 -3.28
N PHE A 126 -7.21 1.45 -3.33
CA PHE A 126 -5.90 0.93 -2.97
C PHE A 126 -5.50 1.12 -1.50
N CYS A 127 -6.47 1.00 -0.57
CA CYS A 127 -6.14 0.91 0.85
C CYS A 127 -5.23 -0.32 1.11
N MET A 128 -4.03 -0.08 1.62
CA MET A 128 -3.10 -1.13 2.05
C MET A 128 -3.37 -1.62 3.48
N GLY A 129 -4.25 -0.95 4.22
CA GLY A 129 -4.77 -1.42 5.50
C GLY A 129 -5.55 -2.72 5.33
N ALA A 130 -4.86 -3.84 5.51
CA ALA A 130 -5.26 -5.15 5.00
C ALA A 130 -6.05 -6.01 5.98
N GLY A 131 -6.14 -5.65 7.27
CA GLY A 131 -6.83 -6.47 8.27
C GLY A 131 -8.27 -6.80 7.89
N LYS A 132 -8.74 -7.97 8.33
CA LYS A 132 -10.08 -8.50 8.04
C LYS A 132 -11.21 -7.52 8.41
N ALA A 133 -11.02 -6.71 9.46
CA ALA A 133 -12.00 -5.69 9.90
C ALA A 133 -12.38 -4.71 8.78
N GLY A 134 -11.44 -4.36 7.88
CA GLY A 134 -11.71 -3.52 6.71
C GLY A 134 -12.71 -4.17 5.73
N ASN A 135 -12.56 -5.49 5.52
CA ASN A 135 -13.48 -6.26 4.66
C ASN A 135 -14.84 -6.45 5.34
N ASP A 136 -14.86 -6.76 6.66
CA ASP A 136 -16.11 -6.91 7.42
C ASP A 136 -16.92 -5.61 7.41
N LYS A 137 -16.24 -4.46 7.56
CA LYS A 137 -16.88 -3.15 7.43
C LYS A 137 -17.44 -2.93 6.03
N TYR A 138 -16.67 -3.25 4.99
CA TYR A 138 -17.12 -3.15 3.60
C TYR A 138 -18.37 -3.98 3.35
N GLN A 139 -18.41 -5.23 3.83
CA GLN A 139 -19.56 -6.12 3.65
C GLN A 139 -20.78 -5.67 4.46
N SER A 140 -20.59 -4.98 5.59
CA SER A 140 -21.69 -4.47 6.42
C SER A 140 -22.42 -3.28 5.81
N LEU A 141 -21.84 -2.62 4.81
CA LEU A 141 -22.45 -1.49 4.10
C LEU A 141 -23.35 -1.97 2.96
N PRO A 142 -24.48 -1.28 2.72
CA PRO A 142 -25.27 -1.45 1.48
C PRO A 142 -24.36 -1.25 0.24
N ALA A 143 -24.68 -1.94 -0.85
CA ALA A 143 -23.83 -1.92 -2.06
C ALA A 143 -23.64 -0.48 -2.62
N GLU A 144 -24.69 0.33 -2.55
CA GLU A 144 -24.71 1.73 -2.98
C GLU A 144 -23.85 2.64 -2.08
N GLU A 145 -23.55 2.23 -0.87
CA GLU A 145 -22.70 2.95 0.09
C GLU A 145 -21.23 2.51 0.07
N ARG A 146 -20.88 1.51 -0.74
CA ARG A 146 -19.49 1.01 -0.87
C ARG A 146 -18.68 1.90 -1.79
N TYR A 147 -18.00 2.88 -1.20
CA TYR A 147 -17.10 3.82 -1.89
C TYR A 147 -15.61 3.49 -1.72
N LEU A 148 -15.26 2.48 -0.92
CA LEU A 148 -13.96 1.81 -1.01
C LEU A 148 -14.03 0.82 -2.19
N ILE A 149 -13.38 1.15 -3.28
CA ILE A 149 -13.52 0.39 -4.54
C ILE A 149 -12.69 -0.89 -4.54
N MET A 150 -11.41 -0.75 -4.16
CA MET A 150 -10.46 -1.85 -4.13
C MET A 150 -9.44 -1.61 -3.02
N LYS A 151 -9.08 -2.66 -2.29
CA LYS A 151 -7.92 -2.65 -1.41
C LYS A 151 -6.64 -2.85 -2.21
N GLY A 152 -5.55 -2.30 -1.69
CA GLY A 152 -4.22 -2.50 -2.25
C GLY A 152 -3.49 -3.72 -1.66
N TRP A 153 -4.05 -4.34 -0.63
CA TRP A 153 -3.45 -5.48 0.06
C TRP A 153 -4.53 -6.49 0.46
N PRO A 154 -4.31 -7.80 0.28
CA PRO A 154 -5.26 -8.83 0.67
C PRO A 154 -5.33 -8.99 2.19
N ILE A 155 -6.37 -9.65 2.68
CA ILE A 155 -6.44 -10.02 4.10
C ILE A 155 -5.31 -10.98 4.49
N PRO A 156 -4.81 -10.91 5.74
CA PRO A 156 -3.70 -11.75 6.21
C PRO A 156 -3.93 -13.25 6.04
N GLN A 157 -5.17 -13.71 6.16
CA GLN A 157 -5.54 -15.12 5.98
C GLN A 157 -5.16 -15.67 4.59
N LYS A 158 -5.05 -14.81 3.59
CA LYS A 158 -4.58 -15.19 2.25
C LYS A 158 -3.05 -15.15 2.13
N LEU A 159 -2.37 -14.36 2.97
CA LEU A 159 -0.91 -14.21 2.97
C LEU A 159 -0.22 -15.29 3.78
N VAL A 160 -0.72 -15.59 4.99
CA VAL A 160 -0.07 -16.56 5.90
C VAL A 160 0.07 -17.97 5.32
N VAL A 161 -0.74 -18.31 4.32
CA VAL A 161 -0.65 -19.59 3.58
C VAL A 161 0.78 -19.82 3.08
N GLY A 162 1.42 -18.81 2.48
CA GLY A 162 2.78 -18.95 1.97
C GLY A 162 3.83 -19.26 3.06
N TYR A 163 3.68 -18.70 4.26
CA TYR A 163 4.56 -19.07 5.38
C TYR A 163 4.35 -20.52 5.83
N VAL A 164 3.11 -20.95 5.95
CA VAL A 164 2.79 -22.33 6.37
C VAL A 164 3.30 -23.34 5.32
N GLU A 165 3.10 -23.04 4.04
CA GLU A 165 3.62 -23.88 2.94
C GLU A 165 5.14 -23.94 2.95
N LEU A 166 5.86 -22.83 3.20
CA LEU A 166 7.31 -22.85 3.38
C LEU A 166 7.73 -23.75 4.55
N LEU A 167 7.05 -23.66 5.71
CA LEU A 167 7.39 -24.48 6.88
C LEU A 167 7.21 -25.97 6.60
N ASN A 168 6.10 -26.35 5.94
CA ASN A 168 5.83 -27.72 5.53
C ASN A 168 6.86 -28.20 4.50
N TYR A 169 7.16 -27.40 3.48
CA TYR A 169 8.20 -27.69 2.49
C TYR A 169 9.56 -27.90 3.13
N ALA A 170 9.96 -27.04 4.08
CA ALA A 170 11.24 -27.15 4.76
C ALA A 170 11.34 -28.45 5.59
N GLU A 171 10.25 -28.86 6.22
CA GLU A 171 10.18 -30.12 6.97
C GLU A 171 10.22 -31.34 6.02
N GLU A 172 9.44 -31.37 4.97
CA GLU A 172 9.40 -32.45 3.95
C GLU A 172 10.76 -32.64 3.27
N LYS A 173 11.43 -31.56 2.92
CA LYS A 173 12.77 -31.61 2.32
C LYS A 173 13.91 -31.85 3.33
N GLY A 174 13.60 -31.90 4.62
CA GLY A 174 14.60 -32.10 5.65
C GLY A 174 15.53 -30.90 5.86
N ILE A 175 15.18 -29.74 5.34
CA ILE A 175 15.92 -28.48 5.49
C ILE A 175 15.84 -28.00 6.94
N TRP A 176 14.65 -28.13 7.55
CA TRP A 176 14.41 -27.78 8.93
C TRP A 176 13.41 -28.73 9.58
N LYS A 177 13.83 -29.32 10.68
CA LYS A 177 12.99 -30.20 11.50
C LYS A 177 12.99 -29.67 12.94
N PRO A 178 11.92 -28.94 13.35
CA PRO A 178 11.85 -28.47 14.72
C PRO A 178 11.75 -29.63 15.70
N GLN A 179 12.40 -29.52 16.87
CA GLN A 179 12.29 -30.54 17.93
C GLN A 179 10.85 -30.65 18.44
N LYS A 180 10.13 -29.53 18.45
CA LYS A 180 8.71 -29.43 18.75
C LYS A 180 8.09 -28.39 17.82
N LYS A 181 6.91 -28.66 17.24
CA LYS A 181 6.12 -27.65 16.53
C LYS A 181 5.48 -26.71 17.53
N LEU A 182 6.25 -25.81 18.13
CA LEU A 182 5.82 -24.85 19.14
C LEU A 182 6.13 -23.43 18.66
N ALA A 183 5.07 -22.66 18.43
CA ALA A 183 5.14 -21.29 17.96
C ALA A 183 4.74 -20.29 19.04
N ALA A 184 5.41 -19.14 19.08
CA ALA A 184 4.96 -17.96 19.82
C ALA A 184 4.69 -16.84 18.82
N LEU A 185 3.52 -16.24 18.97
CA LEU A 185 3.05 -15.22 18.05
C LEU A 185 3.08 -13.85 18.72
N TRP A 186 3.38 -12.83 17.91
CA TRP A 186 3.46 -11.45 18.36
C TRP A 186 2.85 -10.50 17.33
N GLY A 187 2.19 -9.46 17.82
CA GLY A 187 1.60 -8.46 16.94
C GLY A 187 1.38 -7.13 17.63
N GLU A 188 1.27 -6.09 16.84
CA GLU A 188 0.78 -4.82 17.34
C GLU A 188 -0.68 -4.93 17.77
N ASP A 189 -1.08 -4.22 18.83
CA ASP A 189 -2.48 -4.20 19.31
C ASP A 189 -3.34 -3.27 18.43
N THR A 190 -3.53 -3.70 17.17
CA THR A 190 -4.34 -3.04 16.17
C THR A 190 -5.14 -4.08 15.39
N ASP A 191 -6.12 -3.63 14.60
CA ASP A 191 -6.88 -4.52 13.70
C ASP A 191 -5.96 -5.30 12.74
N TRP A 192 -4.85 -4.71 12.30
CA TRP A 192 -3.85 -5.40 11.47
C TRP A 192 -3.15 -6.51 12.24
N GLY A 193 -2.50 -6.18 13.36
CA GLY A 193 -1.73 -7.16 14.14
C GLY A 193 -2.60 -8.31 14.64
N ARG A 194 -3.79 -8.03 15.15
CA ARG A 194 -4.76 -9.04 15.56
C ARG A 194 -5.22 -9.93 14.41
N SER A 195 -5.44 -9.36 13.22
CA SER A 195 -5.85 -10.12 12.03
C SER A 195 -4.72 -11.04 11.54
N LEU A 196 -3.46 -10.56 11.53
CA LEU A 196 -2.31 -11.36 11.11
C LEU A 196 -2.02 -12.50 12.10
N VAL A 197 -1.94 -12.18 13.40
CA VAL A 197 -1.68 -13.17 14.45
C VAL A 197 -2.77 -14.24 14.45
N GLY A 198 -4.05 -13.85 14.38
CA GLY A 198 -5.15 -14.80 14.30
C GLY A 198 -5.11 -15.68 13.02
N GLY A 199 -4.73 -15.10 11.90
CA GLY A 199 -4.51 -15.85 10.64
C GLY A 199 -3.36 -16.85 10.79
N MET A 200 -2.23 -16.42 11.36
CA MET A 200 -1.07 -17.29 11.64
C MET A 200 -1.41 -18.40 12.63
N ALA A 201 -2.05 -18.06 13.74
CA ALA A 201 -2.47 -19.05 14.75
C ALA A 201 -3.31 -20.16 14.12
N LYS A 202 -4.32 -19.78 13.33
CA LYS A 202 -5.17 -20.72 12.61
C LYS A 202 -4.36 -21.59 11.63
N GLY A 203 -3.61 -20.96 10.72
CA GLY A 203 -2.85 -21.69 9.70
C GLY A 203 -1.82 -22.65 10.30
N LEU A 204 -1.12 -22.23 11.35
CA LEU A 204 -0.15 -23.08 12.06
C LEU A 204 -0.83 -24.23 12.79
N THR A 205 -1.92 -23.99 13.52
CA THR A 205 -2.66 -25.03 14.27
C THR A 205 -3.23 -26.10 13.33
N GLU A 206 -3.77 -25.71 12.19
CA GLU A 206 -4.27 -26.62 11.15
C GLU A 206 -3.15 -27.49 10.54
N ASN A 207 -1.86 -27.09 10.72
CA ASN A 207 -0.67 -27.81 10.27
C ASN A 207 0.15 -28.44 11.44
N GLY A 208 -0.52 -28.67 12.57
CA GLY A 208 0.03 -29.43 13.68
C GLY A 208 0.94 -28.66 14.64
N TRP A 209 0.94 -27.33 14.58
CA TRP A 209 1.67 -26.48 15.51
C TRP A 209 0.84 -26.21 16.78
N GLU A 210 1.51 -26.22 17.92
CA GLU A 210 1.00 -25.70 19.18
C GLU A 210 1.35 -24.22 19.31
N ILE A 211 0.38 -23.38 19.70
CA ILE A 211 0.62 -21.97 19.98
C ILE A 211 0.89 -21.79 21.48
N PHE A 212 2.13 -21.47 21.80
CA PHE A 212 2.56 -21.24 23.19
C PHE A 212 1.95 -19.97 23.78
N THR A 213 1.95 -18.88 22.99
CA THR A 213 1.39 -17.58 23.40
C THR A 213 1.14 -16.69 22.19
N GLU A 214 0.17 -15.80 22.35
CA GLU A 214 -0.08 -14.66 21.49
C GLU A 214 0.16 -13.39 22.32
N GLU A 215 1.09 -12.55 21.91
CA GLU A 215 1.42 -11.29 22.59
C GLU A 215 1.04 -10.10 21.70
N TYR A 216 0.23 -9.21 22.26
CA TYR A 216 -0.17 -7.96 21.59
C TYR A 216 0.42 -6.77 22.34
N PHE A 217 0.91 -5.77 21.59
CA PHE A 217 1.63 -4.65 22.16
C PHE A 217 1.38 -3.32 21.43
N ASP A 218 1.60 -2.23 22.17
CA ASP A 218 1.55 -0.88 21.60
C ASP A 218 2.63 -0.69 20.53
N LEU A 219 2.30 0.04 19.46
CA LEU A 219 3.20 0.32 18.32
C LEU A 219 4.56 0.95 18.70
N LYS A 220 4.65 1.54 19.90
CA LYS A 220 5.87 2.16 20.40
C LYS A 220 6.69 1.26 21.33
N LYS A 221 6.22 0.04 21.62
CA LYS A 221 6.94 -0.91 22.49
C LYS A 221 8.30 -1.25 21.89
N THR A 222 9.35 -1.17 22.70
CA THR A 222 10.73 -1.46 22.29
C THR A 222 11.45 -2.43 23.23
N ASP A 223 10.81 -2.90 24.30
CA ASP A 223 11.35 -3.93 25.18
C ASP A 223 10.61 -5.25 25.01
N PHE A 224 11.26 -6.22 24.40
CA PHE A 224 10.77 -7.56 24.14
C PHE A 224 11.58 -8.65 24.85
N TYR A 225 12.61 -8.28 25.62
CA TYR A 225 13.46 -9.26 26.34
C TYR A 225 12.66 -10.22 27.23
N PRO A 226 11.68 -9.76 28.04
CA PRO A 226 10.90 -10.68 28.85
C PRO A 226 10.11 -11.70 28.02
N TYR A 227 9.46 -11.23 26.94
CA TYR A 227 8.69 -12.08 26.04
C TYR A 227 9.57 -13.14 25.36
N ILE A 228 10.69 -12.72 24.74
CA ILE A 228 11.58 -13.62 24.00
C ILE A 228 12.26 -14.63 24.96
N ASN A 229 12.66 -14.20 26.17
CA ASN A 229 13.22 -15.11 27.17
C ASN A 229 12.21 -16.18 27.61
N LYS A 230 10.94 -15.81 27.83
CA LYS A 230 9.84 -16.74 28.13
C LYS A 230 9.68 -17.77 26.99
N CYS A 231 9.68 -17.32 25.75
CA CYS A 231 9.58 -18.20 24.57
C CYS A 231 10.77 -19.15 24.49
N LYS A 232 11.99 -18.66 24.69
CA LYS A 232 13.20 -19.48 24.69
C LYS A 232 13.20 -20.56 25.78
N GLN A 233 12.79 -20.20 26.99
CA GLN A 233 12.69 -21.14 28.13
C GLN A 233 11.63 -22.22 27.90
N ALA A 234 10.54 -21.91 27.21
CA ALA A 234 9.49 -22.86 26.85
C ALA A 234 9.87 -23.79 25.67
N GLY A 235 11.00 -23.57 25.04
CA GLY A 235 11.42 -24.36 23.86
C GLY A 235 10.67 -24.02 22.59
N VAL A 236 10.21 -22.76 22.45
CA VAL A 236 9.60 -22.26 21.21
C VAL A 236 10.60 -22.39 20.06
N THR A 237 10.15 -22.92 18.93
CA THR A 237 10.96 -23.12 17.71
C THR A 237 10.59 -22.17 16.57
N LEU A 238 9.46 -21.51 16.65
CA LEU A 238 9.02 -20.47 15.70
C LEU A 238 8.54 -19.23 16.46
N LEU A 239 9.15 -18.09 16.17
CA LEU A 239 8.71 -16.78 16.62
C LEU A 239 8.16 -16.02 15.43
N ALA A 240 6.86 -15.74 15.39
CA ALA A 240 6.22 -15.19 14.19
C ALA A 240 5.27 -14.03 14.51
N GLY A 241 5.31 -12.98 13.69
CA GLY A 241 4.42 -11.85 13.89
C GLY A 241 4.68 -10.66 12.97
N SER A 242 4.07 -9.51 13.31
CA SER A 242 4.17 -8.26 12.54
C SER A 242 4.03 -7.02 13.42
N SER A 243 4.70 -5.96 13.01
CA SER A 243 4.41 -4.60 13.49
C SER A 243 4.69 -3.58 12.39
N SER A 244 3.76 -2.65 12.19
CA SER A 244 3.93 -1.47 11.34
C SER A 244 4.74 -0.35 12.04
N GLY A 245 5.01 -0.49 13.33
CA GLY A 245 5.87 0.39 14.10
C GLY A 245 7.35 0.10 13.86
N VAL A 246 8.05 1.00 13.18
CA VAL A 246 9.48 0.84 12.81
C VAL A 246 10.35 0.52 14.03
N ALA A 247 10.13 1.22 15.15
CA ALA A 247 10.91 1.03 16.37
C ALA A 247 10.66 -0.34 16.99
N SER A 248 9.39 -0.80 17.05
CA SER A 248 9.04 -2.08 17.66
C SER A 248 9.51 -3.28 16.83
N VAL A 249 9.30 -3.28 15.51
CA VAL A 249 9.79 -4.38 14.67
C VAL A 249 11.31 -4.48 14.68
N SER A 250 12.01 -3.35 14.69
CA SER A 250 13.47 -3.33 14.79
C SER A 250 13.98 -3.85 16.15
N ALA A 251 13.28 -3.50 17.24
CA ALA A 251 13.66 -3.94 18.59
C ALA A 251 13.52 -5.45 18.76
N ILE A 252 12.38 -6.05 18.36
CA ILE A 252 12.19 -7.50 18.50
C ILE A 252 13.20 -8.28 17.67
N ILE A 253 13.54 -7.80 16.47
CA ILE A 253 14.55 -8.44 15.59
C ILE A 253 15.95 -8.36 16.19
N LYS A 254 16.33 -7.28 16.85
CA LYS A 254 17.62 -7.19 17.53
C LYS A 254 17.66 -8.08 18.76
N GLN A 255 16.65 -7.96 19.62
CA GLN A 255 16.61 -8.63 20.92
C GLN A 255 16.52 -10.16 20.81
N GLN A 256 15.81 -10.71 19.80
CA GLN A 256 15.81 -12.14 19.58
C GLN A 256 17.23 -12.67 19.25
N ARG A 257 18.02 -11.88 18.56
CA ARG A 257 19.41 -12.22 18.25
C ARG A 257 20.31 -12.12 19.47
N GLU A 258 20.19 -11.06 20.24
CA GLU A 258 20.97 -10.81 21.46
C GLU A 258 20.72 -11.88 22.53
N ILE A 259 19.46 -12.32 22.69
CA ILE A 259 19.08 -13.45 23.57
C ILE A 259 19.59 -14.80 23.04
N GLY A 260 19.95 -14.88 21.75
CA GLY A 260 20.35 -16.13 21.11
C GLY A 260 19.19 -17.09 20.93
N PHE A 261 18.05 -16.59 20.46
CA PHE A 261 16.93 -17.43 20.03
C PHE A 261 17.36 -18.30 18.84
N LYS A 262 17.05 -19.61 18.88
CA LYS A 262 17.55 -20.60 17.90
C LYS A 262 16.51 -21.06 16.89
N GLY A 263 15.24 -20.66 17.04
CA GLY A 263 14.17 -21.02 16.12
C GLY A 263 14.15 -20.15 14.86
N LEU A 264 13.24 -20.48 13.96
CA LEU A 264 12.90 -19.58 12.84
C LEU A 264 12.18 -18.35 13.35
N VAL A 265 12.40 -17.24 12.66
CA VAL A 265 11.76 -15.96 12.97
C VAL A 265 11.06 -15.43 11.72
N ILE A 266 9.77 -15.20 11.83
CA ILE A 266 8.97 -14.48 10.83
C ILE A 266 8.69 -13.09 11.38
N ALA A 267 9.10 -12.08 10.64
CA ALA A 267 8.76 -10.68 10.90
C ALA A 267 8.13 -10.09 9.64
N ASP A 268 6.84 -10.40 9.47
CA ASP A 268 6.05 -9.87 8.37
C ASP A 268 6.00 -8.34 8.46
N GLY A 269 6.52 -7.67 7.45
CA GLY A 269 6.58 -6.22 7.38
C GLY A 269 7.93 -5.58 7.69
N LEU A 270 8.98 -6.33 8.00
CA LEU A 270 10.30 -5.73 8.24
C LEU A 270 10.80 -4.98 6.99
N GLY A 271 10.63 -5.54 5.81
CA GLY A 271 11.05 -4.93 4.56
C GLY A 271 10.13 -3.81 4.06
N TRP A 272 8.93 -3.67 4.63
CA TRP A 272 8.00 -2.61 4.23
C TRP A 272 8.48 -1.22 4.63
N VAL A 273 9.32 -1.14 5.65
CA VAL A 273 9.81 0.14 6.18
C VAL A 273 11.05 0.65 5.44
N GLY A 274 11.54 -0.03 4.41
CA GLY A 274 12.79 0.33 3.74
C GLY A 274 13.98 0.41 4.72
N ASP A 275 15.19 0.57 4.26
CA ASP A 275 16.38 0.72 5.13
C ASP A 275 16.47 -0.28 6.32
N TRP A 276 15.72 -1.39 6.28
CA TRP A 276 15.59 -2.35 7.38
C TRP A 276 16.97 -2.87 7.87
N TYR A 277 17.90 -3.07 6.96
CA TYR A 277 19.24 -3.52 7.31
C TYR A 277 20.03 -2.46 8.07
N LYS A 278 19.82 -1.19 7.73
CA LYS A 278 20.42 -0.07 8.44
C LYS A 278 19.94 0.02 9.89
N MET A 279 18.68 -0.37 10.13
CA MET A 279 18.10 -0.39 11.48
C MET A 279 18.47 -1.63 12.27
N THR A 280 18.50 -2.80 11.64
CA THR A 280 18.64 -4.09 12.33
C THR A 280 20.02 -4.73 12.15
N GLY A 281 20.77 -4.34 11.12
CA GLY A 281 22.06 -4.92 10.79
C GLY A 281 21.95 -6.43 10.61
N ARG A 282 22.99 -7.16 11.01
CA ARG A 282 23.05 -8.61 10.95
C ARG A 282 22.02 -9.34 11.84
N SER A 283 21.29 -8.62 12.68
CA SER A 283 20.22 -9.24 13.50
C SER A 283 19.07 -9.75 12.64
N SER A 284 18.84 -9.16 11.48
CA SER A 284 17.83 -9.60 10.50
C SER A 284 18.26 -10.80 9.65
N ASP A 285 19.56 -11.16 9.62
CA ASP A 285 19.99 -12.36 8.87
C ASP A 285 19.22 -13.59 9.37
N GLY A 286 18.59 -14.35 8.46
CA GLY A 286 17.76 -15.52 8.74
C GLY A 286 16.30 -15.22 9.08
N VAL A 287 15.90 -13.96 9.18
CA VAL A 287 14.50 -13.57 9.37
C VAL A 287 13.73 -13.75 8.07
N LEU A 288 12.53 -14.33 8.16
CA LEU A 288 11.59 -14.50 7.06
C LEU A 288 10.63 -13.32 7.00
N ASP A 289 10.29 -12.93 5.78
CA ASP A 289 9.31 -11.90 5.48
C ASP A 289 8.58 -12.26 4.18
N MET A 290 7.54 -11.54 3.83
CA MET A 290 6.79 -11.75 2.61
C MET A 290 6.57 -10.42 1.90
N GLN A 291 7.31 -10.21 0.81
CA GLN A 291 7.20 -8.99 0.02
C GLN A 291 7.75 -9.18 -1.40
N PRO A 292 7.31 -8.34 -2.34
CA PRO A 292 7.92 -8.32 -3.66
C PRO A 292 9.37 -7.84 -3.58
N GLN A 293 10.17 -8.25 -4.56
CA GLN A 293 11.56 -7.84 -4.68
C GLN A 293 11.74 -6.74 -5.72
N LEU A 294 12.72 -5.86 -5.51
CA LEU A 294 13.15 -4.83 -6.46
C LEU A 294 14.34 -5.35 -7.30
N ALA A 295 14.17 -6.51 -7.95
CA ALA A 295 15.26 -7.29 -8.53
C ALA A 295 15.41 -7.14 -10.06
N THR A 296 14.32 -6.84 -10.78
CA THR A 296 14.36 -6.73 -12.25
C THR A 296 15.09 -5.46 -12.72
N PRO A 297 15.62 -5.43 -13.95
CA PRO A 297 16.26 -4.22 -14.49
C PRO A 297 15.37 -2.98 -14.45
N ALA A 298 14.06 -3.11 -14.74
CA ALA A 298 13.10 -2.01 -14.67
C ALA A 298 12.92 -1.49 -13.24
N GLN A 299 12.81 -2.40 -12.26
CA GLN A 299 12.71 -2.06 -10.84
C GLN A 299 13.98 -1.36 -10.34
N LYS A 300 15.16 -1.88 -10.68
CA LYS A 300 16.44 -1.25 -10.32
C LYS A 300 16.57 0.14 -10.91
N ALA A 301 16.19 0.33 -12.18
CA ALA A 301 16.19 1.65 -12.81
C ALA A 301 15.21 2.62 -12.12
N TRP A 302 14.06 2.14 -11.66
CA TRP A 302 13.12 2.94 -10.89
C TRP A 302 13.69 3.30 -9.50
N VAL A 303 14.34 2.36 -8.80
CA VAL A 303 15.01 2.62 -7.51
C VAL A 303 16.04 3.73 -7.64
N GLU A 304 16.90 3.68 -8.66
CA GLU A 304 17.91 4.73 -8.90
C GLU A 304 17.27 6.11 -9.13
N LYS A 305 16.18 6.19 -9.90
CA LYS A 305 15.43 7.43 -10.10
C LYS A 305 14.80 7.93 -8.80
N PHE A 306 14.19 7.04 -8.04
CA PHE A 306 13.58 7.37 -6.74
C PHE A 306 14.64 7.89 -5.77
N LYS A 307 15.75 7.16 -5.60
CA LYS A 307 16.87 7.51 -4.74
C LYS A 307 17.55 8.83 -5.15
N SER A 308 17.72 9.04 -6.46
CA SER A 308 18.25 10.31 -6.98
C SER A 308 17.39 11.50 -6.57
N ARG A 309 16.07 11.33 -6.55
CA ARG A 309 15.10 12.39 -6.25
C ARG A 309 14.93 12.63 -4.75
N PHE A 310 14.67 11.56 -4.00
CA PHE A 310 14.26 11.64 -2.59
C PHE A 310 15.38 11.37 -1.58
N LYS A 311 16.57 10.94 -2.05
CA LYS A 311 17.81 10.75 -1.27
C LYS A 311 17.76 9.62 -0.24
N TYR A 312 16.89 8.62 -0.44
CA TYR A 312 16.84 7.39 0.35
C TYR A 312 16.38 6.21 -0.51
N ASP A 313 16.62 4.99 -0.03
CA ASP A 313 16.23 3.77 -0.73
C ASP A 313 14.74 3.47 -0.49
N PRO A 314 13.95 3.26 -1.58
CA PRO A 314 12.52 2.95 -1.45
C PRO A 314 12.30 1.52 -0.98
N SER A 315 11.24 1.28 -0.19
CA SER A 315 10.75 -0.07 0.04
C SER A 315 9.97 -0.61 -1.17
N PRO A 316 9.95 -1.93 -1.38
CA PRO A 316 9.13 -2.56 -2.40
C PRO A 316 7.63 -2.28 -2.21
N SER A 317 7.18 -2.24 -0.95
CA SER A 317 5.78 -2.13 -0.58
C SER A 317 5.30 -0.69 -0.49
N ALA A 318 5.75 0.06 0.53
CA ALA A 318 5.24 1.42 0.76
C ALA A 318 5.53 2.35 -0.41
N ALA A 319 6.74 2.30 -0.99
CA ALA A 319 7.07 3.10 -2.16
C ALA A 319 6.65 2.42 -3.46
N GLY A 320 7.12 1.19 -3.73
CA GLY A 320 6.94 0.52 -5.01
C GLY A 320 5.48 0.29 -5.38
N GLN A 321 4.69 -0.26 -4.45
CA GLN A 321 3.27 -0.49 -4.71
C GLN A 321 2.47 0.82 -4.77
N SER A 322 2.78 1.81 -3.94
CA SER A 322 2.11 3.11 -4.03
C SER A 322 2.36 3.81 -5.36
N TYR A 323 3.54 3.62 -5.95
CA TYR A 323 3.83 4.07 -7.31
C TYR A 323 2.92 3.37 -8.33
N ASP A 324 2.83 2.05 -8.30
CA ASP A 324 1.96 1.28 -9.18
C ASP A 324 0.47 1.63 -8.99
N TYR A 325 0.00 1.75 -7.75
CA TYR A 325 -1.38 2.13 -7.45
C TYR A 325 -1.73 3.52 -7.95
N THR A 326 -0.82 4.47 -7.84
CA THR A 326 -1.03 5.82 -8.38
C THR A 326 -1.11 5.79 -9.91
N ASN A 327 -0.27 5.00 -10.58
CA ASN A 327 -0.34 4.81 -12.03
C ASN A 327 -1.61 4.04 -12.45
N PHE A 328 -2.07 3.08 -11.64
CA PHE A 328 -3.36 2.44 -11.89
C PHE A 328 -4.51 3.43 -11.79
N PHE A 329 -4.48 4.33 -10.79
CA PHE A 329 -5.46 5.41 -10.72
C PHE A 329 -5.41 6.32 -11.96
N VAL A 330 -4.23 6.62 -12.48
CA VAL A 330 -4.06 7.36 -13.74
C VAL A 330 -4.75 6.64 -14.91
N LYS A 331 -4.61 5.31 -15.00
CA LYS A 331 -5.31 4.49 -16.01
C LYS A 331 -6.84 4.57 -15.83
N ILE A 332 -7.32 4.45 -14.60
CA ILE A 332 -8.76 4.58 -14.26
C ILE A 332 -9.29 5.96 -14.68
N ALA A 333 -8.55 7.03 -14.38
CA ALA A 333 -8.94 8.39 -14.70
C ALA A 333 -8.95 8.65 -16.23
N LYS A 334 -7.95 8.13 -16.96
CA LYS A 334 -7.94 8.18 -18.44
C LYS A 334 -9.17 7.48 -19.02
N HIS A 335 -9.46 6.28 -18.51
CA HIS A 335 -10.61 5.52 -18.96
C HIS A 335 -11.97 6.22 -18.67
N ALA A 336 -12.06 6.92 -17.52
CA ALA A 336 -13.23 7.74 -17.21
C ALA A 336 -13.42 8.90 -18.22
N ILE A 337 -12.33 9.58 -18.58
CA ILE A 337 -12.36 10.64 -19.62
C ILE A 337 -12.76 10.06 -20.98
N GLU A 338 -12.16 8.95 -21.39
CA GLU A 338 -12.46 8.29 -22.67
C GLU A 338 -13.94 7.86 -22.77
N LYS A 339 -14.49 7.30 -21.68
CA LYS A 339 -15.85 6.75 -21.66
C LYS A 339 -16.94 7.80 -21.45
N TYR A 340 -16.67 8.82 -20.63
CA TYR A 340 -17.68 9.81 -20.17
C TYR A 340 -17.37 11.25 -20.59
N GLY A 341 -16.20 11.53 -21.17
CA GLY A 341 -15.78 12.88 -21.59
C GLY A 341 -15.35 13.81 -20.46
N GLU A 342 -15.40 13.35 -19.21
CA GLU A 342 -15.06 14.17 -18.03
C GLU A 342 -14.45 13.34 -16.89
N LEU A 343 -13.70 14.03 -16.03
CA LEU A 343 -13.09 13.49 -14.83
C LEU A 343 -13.65 14.18 -13.59
N ASN A 344 -14.42 13.45 -12.80
CA ASN A 344 -15.01 13.91 -11.54
C ASN A 344 -15.31 12.70 -10.63
N SER A 345 -15.80 12.96 -9.39
CA SER A 345 -16.13 11.90 -8.43
C SER A 345 -17.14 10.88 -8.98
N GLU A 346 -18.13 11.34 -9.76
CA GLU A 346 -19.19 10.48 -10.30
C GLU A 346 -18.64 9.52 -11.36
N THR A 347 -17.91 10.02 -12.36
CA THR A 347 -17.35 9.21 -13.43
C THR A 347 -16.32 8.21 -12.92
N ILE A 348 -15.46 8.62 -11.96
CA ILE A 348 -14.52 7.72 -11.27
C ILE A 348 -15.26 6.66 -10.45
N THR A 349 -16.36 7.01 -9.79
CA THR A 349 -17.17 6.02 -9.05
C THR A 349 -17.79 4.99 -9.98
N LYS A 350 -18.31 5.42 -11.13
CA LYS A 350 -18.86 4.49 -12.15
C LYS A 350 -17.81 3.50 -12.64
N ILE A 351 -16.65 4.00 -13.11
CA ILE A 351 -15.55 3.13 -13.53
C ILE A 351 -15.10 2.22 -12.38
N GLY A 352 -14.96 2.78 -11.18
CA GLY A 352 -14.57 2.02 -9.99
C GLY A 352 -15.50 0.84 -9.71
N ARG A 353 -16.80 1.06 -9.71
CA ARG A 353 -17.80 0.03 -9.39
C ARG A 353 -18.04 -0.96 -10.52
N GLU A 354 -18.15 -0.48 -11.77
CA GLU A 354 -18.55 -1.30 -12.92
C GLU A 354 -17.39 -2.09 -13.52
N GLU A 355 -16.17 -1.62 -13.35
CA GLU A 355 -15.01 -2.20 -14.01
C GLU A 355 -13.89 -2.60 -13.06
N VAL A 356 -13.45 -1.72 -12.15
CA VAL A 356 -12.35 -2.05 -11.21
C VAL A 356 -12.81 -3.07 -10.18
N ALA A 357 -13.92 -2.83 -9.49
CA ALA A 357 -14.46 -3.75 -8.48
C ALA A 357 -14.91 -5.10 -9.07
N GLU A 358 -15.23 -5.14 -10.35
CA GLU A 358 -15.57 -6.35 -11.11
C GLU A 358 -14.34 -7.07 -11.69
N GLY A 359 -13.12 -6.56 -11.46
CA GLY A 359 -11.89 -7.12 -12.02
C GLY A 359 -11.76 -7.03 -13.55
N LYS A 360 -12.58 -6.19 -14.21
CA LYS A 360 -12.56 -5.99 -15.67
C LYS A 360 -11.48 -5.01 -16.09
N LEU A 361 -11.25 -3.95 -15.30
CA LEU A 361 -10.16 -3.00 -15.49
C LEU A 361 -9.02 -3.35 -14.54
N THR A 362 -7.89 -3.71 -15.10
CA THR A 362 -6.66 -4.12 -14.40
C THR A 362 -5.49 -3.24 -14.79
N TYR A 363 -4.39 -3.33 -14.05
CA TYR A 363 -3.12 -2.67 -14.36
C TYR A 363 -2.00 -3.71 -14.32
N ASP A 364 -1.32 -3.92 -15.45
CA ASP A 364 -0.34 -4.99 -15.61
C ASP A 364 1.00 -4.50 -16.18
N ARG A 365 1.90 -5.45 -16.47
CA ARG A 365 3.22 -5.16 -17.02
C ARG A 365 3.17 -4.38 -18.34
N ALA A 366 2.17 -4.60 -19.18
CA ALA A 366 2.01 -3.87 -20.44
C ALA A 366 1.60 -2.40 -20.20
N ASP A 367 0.89 -2.13 -19.11
CA ASP A 367 0.56 -0.78 -18.64
C ASP A 367 1.72 -0.08 -17.93
N GLY A 368 2.76 -0.83 -17.52
CA GLY A 368 3.92 -0.33 -16.79
C GLY A 368 3.96 -0.73 -15.31
N ALA A 369 3.18 -1.73 -14.89
CA ALA A 369 3.22 -2.24 -13.52
C ALA A 369 4.64 -2.71 -13.15
N LEU A 370 5.13 -2.22 -12.02
CA LEU A 370 6.52 -2.40 -11.60
C LEU A 370 6.69 -3.55 -10.61
N MET A 371 5.78 -3.69 -9.63
CA MET A 371 5.96 -4.62 -8.52
C MET A 371 5.35 -5.99 -8.79
N HIS A 372 4.13 -6.05 -9.29
CA HIS A 372 3.40 -7.28 -9.55
C HIS A 372 3.15 -7.49 -11.05
N ALA A 373 2.78 -8.72 -11.43
CA ALA A 373 2.46 -9.04 -12.82
C ALA A 373 1.19 -8.29 -13.25
N ARG A 374 0.18 -8.26 -12.38
CA ARG A 374 -1.10 -7.58 -12.60
C ARG A 374 -1.73 -7.17 -11.29
N TYR A 375 -2.38 -6.02 -11.29
CA TYR A 375 -3.28 -5.55 -10.25
C TYR A 375 -4.73 -5.62 -10.75
N GLY A 376 -5.60 -6.20 -9.95
CA GLY A 376 -7.03 -6.28 -10.21
C GLY A 376 -7.77 -6.74 -8.97
N THR A 377 -9.06 -6.46 -8.90
CA THR A 377 -9.92 -6.88 -7.78
C THR A 377 -10.27 -8.36 -7.90
N ASP A 378 -10.27 -9.06 -6.78
CA ASP A 378 -10.94 -10.36 -6.65
C ASP A 378 -12.44 -10.12 -6.56
N ALA A 379 -13.13 -10.18 -7.69
CA ALA A 379 -14.56 -9.87 -7.79
C ALA A 379 -15.44 -10.74 -6.88
N ALA A 380 -15.00 -11.96 -6.56
CA ALA A 380 -15.69 -12.86 -5.64
C ALA A 380 -15.46 -12.48 -4.16
N ASN A 381 -14.32 -11.86 -3.84
CA ASN A 381 -13.90 -11.53 -2.48
C ASN A 381 -13.62 -10.03 -2.29
N ARG A 382 -14.44 -9.17 -2.90
CA ARG A 382 -14.31 -7.70 -2.76
C ARG A 382 -14.24 -7.26 -1.31
N PRO A 383 -13.45 -6.24 -1.00
CA PRO A 383 -12.65 -5.38 -1.88
C PRO A 383 -11.20 -5.84 -2.09
N ASP A 384 -10.85 -7.10 -1.83
CA ASP A 384 -9.48 -7.59 -1.91
C ASP A 384 -8.91 -7.61 -3.33
N PRO A 385 -7.59 -7.45 -3.50
CA PRO A 385 -6.92 -7.74 -4.75
C PRO A 385 -6.94 -9.25 -5.05
N LYS A 386 -6.90 -9.59 -6.33
CA LYS A 386 -6.78 -10.96 -6.79
C LYS A 386 -5.34 -11.44 -6.59
N ILE A 387 -5.21 -12.58 -5.91
CA ILE A 387 -3.91 -13.19 -5.60
C ILE A 387 -3.68 -14.40 -6.49
N SER A 388 -2.60 -14.38 -7.24
CA SER A 388 -2.04 -15.53 -7.94
C SER A 388 -0.64 -15.19 -8.44
N PRO A 389 0.19 -16.16 -8.83
CA PRO A 389 1.49 -15.90 -9.46
C PRO A 389 1.39 -15.03 -10.73
N ALA A 390 0.25 -15.06 -11.43
CA ALA A 390 -0.01 -14.25 -12.63
C ALA A 390 -0.61 -12.86 -12.32
N ASP A 391 -0.94 -12.57 -11.08
CA ASP A 391 -1.55 -11.32 -10.64
C ASP A 391 -0.69 -10.67 -9.54
N PHE A 392 -1.25 -10.52 -8.35
CA PHE A 392 -0.59 -10.00 -7.15
C PHE A 392 -0.01 -11.18 -6.36
N PHE A 393 1.30 -11.22 -6.20
CA PHE A 393 1.99 -12.35 -5.59
C PHE A 393 3.15 -11.90 -4.71
N PHE A 394 3.29 -12.55 -3.56
CA PHE A 394 4.39 -12.36 -2.62
C PHE A 394 5.13 -13.68 -2.39
N PRO A 395 6.37 -13.78 -2.84
CA PRO A 395 7.24 -14.86 -2.42
C PRO A 395 7.60 -14.71 -0.93
N VAL A 396 7.85 -15.82 -0.25
CA VAL A 396 8.51 -15.76 1.05
C VAL A 396 10.00 -15.51 0.80
N ILE A 397 10.50 -14.47 1.43
CA ILE A 397 11.91 -14.10 1.39
C ILE A 397 12.59 -14.40 2.71
N GLN A 398 13.89 -14.57 2.67
CA GLN A 398 14.74 -14.55 3.84
C GLN A 398 15.83 -13.50 3.70
N TYR A 399 16.02 -12.71 4.73
CA TYR A 399 17.12 -11.76 4.77
C TYR A 399 18.43 -12.48 5.02
N GLN A 400 19.39 -12.27 4.13
CA GLN A 400 20.72 -12.89 4.18
C GLN A 400 21.79 -11.88 3.79
N LYS A 401 22.74 -11.60 4.70
CA LYS A 401 23.89 -10.71 4.44
C LYS A 401 23.56 -9.32 3.93
N GLY A 402 22.43 -8.78 4.37
CA GLY A 402 22.02 -7.41 4.02
C GLY A 402 21.10 -7.30 2.80
N ASP A 403 20.67 -8.43 2.25
CA ASP A 403 19.76 -8.48 1.12
C ASP A 403 18.61 -9.46 1.38
N GLY A 404 17.51 -9.34 0.65
CA GLY A 404 16.37 -10.24 0.71
C GLY A 404 16.35 -11.17 -0.48
N TYR A 405 16.26 -12.47 -0.24
CA TYR A 405 16.23 -13.49 -1.29
C TYR A 405 14.97 -14.32 -1.19
N ASN A 406 14.33 -14.57 -2.34
CA ASN A 406 13.22 -15.51 -2.40
C ASN A 406 13.71 -16.90 -2.00
N VAL A 407 13.10 -17.49 -0.99
CA VAL A 407 13.37 -18.86 -0.53
C VAL A 407 12.22 -19.81 -0.78
N PHE A 408 11.03 -19.27 -1.13
CA PHE A 408 9.84 -20.04 -1.48
C PHE A 408 8.84 -19.17 -2.28
N PRO A 409 8.08 -19.74 -3.25
CA PRO A 409 8.12 -21.12 -3.69
C PRO A 409 9.32 -21.44 -4.60
N GLU A 410 9.53 -22.72 -4.90
CA GLU A 410 10.70 -23.22 -5.63
C GLU A 410 10.87 -22.56 -7.01
N GLU A 411 9.77 -22.26 -7.70
CA GLU A 411 9.78 -21.68 -9.06
C GLU A 411 10.42 -20.28 -9.13
N VAL A 412 10.45 -19.56 -8.03
CA VAL A 412 11.04 -18.20 -7.95
C VAL A 412 12.18 -18.11 -6.96
N LYS A 413 12.66 -19.26 -6.47
CA LYS A 413 13.73 -19.35 -5.47
C LYS A 413 15.03 -18.74 -5.96
N GLN A 414 15.67 -17.96 -5.12
CA GLN A 414 16.95 -17.28 -5.37
C GLN A 414 18.05 -17.74 -4.41
N ALA A 415 17.67 -18.25 -3.25
CA ALA A 415 18.61 -18.75 -2.25
C ALA A 415 18.01 -19.89 -1.43
N GLU A 416 18.88 -20.70 -0.82
CA GLU A 416 18.45 -21.73 0.13
C GLU A 416 17.98 -21.09 1.45
N LEU A 417 16.97 -21.73 2.07
CA LEU A 417 16.57 -21.40 3.43
C LEU A 417 17.70 -21.70 4.41
N VAL A 418 18.14 -20.68 5.13
CA VAL A 418 19.15 -20.82 6.17
C VAL A 418 18.47 -20.97 7.53
N VAL A 419 18.70 -22.07 8.19
CA VAL A 419 18.25 -22.34 9.56
C VAL A 419 19.45 -22.20 10.52
N ARG A 420 19.23 -21.60 11.69
CA ARG A 420 20.32 -21.28 12.64
C ARG A 420 20.15 -22.00 13.98
#